data_dabf9d5faf4e8ec9285554860f7d117f
#
_entry.id   dabf9d5faf4e8ec9285554860f7d117f
#
_cell.length_a   1.000
_cell.length_b   1.000
_cell.length_c   1.000
_cell.angle_alpha   90.00
_cell.angle_beta   90.00
_cell.angle_gamma   90.00
#
_symmetry.space_group_name_H-M   'P 1'
#
loop_
_entity.id
_entity.type
_entity.pdbx_description
1 polymer ?
#
loop_
_entity_poly.entity_id
_entity_poly.type
_entity_poly.pdbx_seq_one_letter_code
_entity_poly.pdbx_strand_id
1 'polypeptide(L)'
;MTEKELFAQKAQDGYMVCYAGECPLREQCLRWKVGQQMPDSKSFYTVVNPRSKGVGTTECPHYRDSKKVTFATGMMHIFNDDMPSRVVNTVKTGIIRSCCKTYYYEYRKGERLIPPALQEEVRALFREAGWNEKVEFDGYIEDYDW
;
A
#
# COMPACT_ATOMS: atom_id res chain seq x y z
N MET A 1 11.35 7.80 15.83
CA MET A 1 11.97 7.94 14.48
C MET A 1 11.35 9.14 13.78
N THR A 2 12.16 10.07 13.31
CA THR A 2 11.69 11.21 12.52
C THR A 2 11.37 10.78 11.09
N GLU A 3 10.62 11.60 10.35
CA GLU A 3 10.35 11.35 8.92
C GLU A 3 11.65 11.25 8.11
N LYS A 4 12.63 12.11 8.40
CA LYS A 4 13.94 12.08 7.74
C LYS A 4 14.68 10.77 7.99
N GLU A 5 14.68 10.28 9.22
CA GLU A 5 15.30 8.99 9.58
C GLU A 5 14.61 7.83 8.88
N LEU A 6 13.28 7.86 8.82
CA LEU A 6 12.50 6.84 8.10
C LEU A 6 12.85 6.85 6.60
N PHE A 7 12.91 8.02 5.98
CA PHE A 7 13.26 8.14 4.55
C PHE A 7 14.70 7.71 4.29
N ALA A 8 15.64 8.06 5.17
CA ALA A 8 17.02 7.60 5.07
C ALA A 8 17.12 6.07 5.17
N GLN A 9 16.37 5.47 6.08
CA GLN A 9 16.30 4.01 6.22
C GLN A 9 15.74 3.37 4.95
N LYS A 10 14.63 3.89 4.41
CA LYS A 10 14.05 3.39 3.15
C LYS A 10 15.00 3.52 1.95
N ALA A 11 15.74 4.61 1.89
CA ALA A 11 16.78 4.79 0.86
C ALA A 11 17.88 3.74 0.99
N GLN A 12 18.32 3.42 2.21
CA GLN A 12 19.29 2.34 2.47
C GLN A 12 18.73 0.97 2.08
N ASP A 13 17.46 0.70 2.35
CA ASP A 13 16.79 -0.57 2.10
C ASP A 13 16.52 -0.83 0.59
N GLY A 14 16.88 0.13 -0.27
CA GLY A 14 16.78 -0.05 -1.71
C GLY A 14 15.48 0.46 -2.35
N TYR A 15 14.74 1.32 -1.64
CA TYR A 15 13.58 1.96 -2.24
C TYR A 15 13.99 2.78 -3.47
N MET A 16 13.27 2.62 -4.58
CA MET A 16 13.54 3.33 -5.82
C MET A 16 13.27 4.82 -5.65
N VAL A 17 14.29 5.64 -5.85
CA VAL A 17 14.23 7.10 -5.69
C VAL A 17 14.17 7.83 -7.03
N CYS A 18 13.92 9.13 -6.99
CA CYS A 18 13.88 9.99 -8.18
C CYS A 18 14.61 11.32 -7.91
N TYR A 19 15.32 11.81 -8.92
CA TYR A 19 16.04 13.09 -8.87
C TYR A 19 15.60 14.08 -9.95
N ALA A 20 14.37 13.95 -10.45
CA ALA A 20 13.81 14.87 -11.45
C ALA A 20 13.49 16.24 -10.81
N GLY A 21 14.48 17.12 -10.72
CA GLY A 21 14.40 18.42 -10.04
C GLY A 21 13.41 19.42 -10.64
N GLU A 22 13.07 19.25 -11.92
CA GLU A 22 12.09 20.08 -12.62
C GLU A 22 10.67 19.52 -12.55
N CYS A 23 10.47 18.39 -11.88
CA CYS A 23 9.16 17.74 -11.77
C CYS A 23 8.18 18.59 -10.94
N PRO A 24 7.00 18.93 -11.47
CA PRO A 24 6.01 19.71 -10.72
C PRO A 24 5.42 18.96 -9.52
N LEU A 25 5.54 17.62 -9.47
CA LEU A 25 5.04 16.78 -8.38
C LEU A 25 6.10 16.46 -7.31
N ARG A 26 7.34 16.94 -7.45
CA ARG A 26 8.46 16.53 -6.58
C ARG A 26 8.18 16.71 -5.09
N GLU A 27 7.59 17.84 -4.70
CA GLU A 27 7.31 18.13 -3.28
C GLU A 27 6.24 17.21 -2.65
N GLN A 28 5.47 16.54 -3.50
CA GLN A 28 4.41 15.60 -3.10
C GLN A 28 4.79 14.16 -3.42
N CYS A 29 5.96 13.94 -4.02
CA CYS A 29 6.39 12.62 -4.46
C CYS A 29 7.30 11.96 -3.44
N LEU A 30 6.90 10.79 -2.97
CA LEU A 30 7.65 10.00 -2.00
C LEU A 30 9.04 9.61 -2.52
N ARG A 31 9.14 9.25 -3.82
CA ARG A 31 10.43 8.89 -4.45
C ARG A 31 11.43 10.03 -4.47
N TRP A 32 10.96 11.26 -4.69
CA TRP A 32 11.78 12.46 -4.59
C TRP A 32 12.23 12.70 -3.15
N LYS A 33 11.29 12.71 -2.21
CA LYS A 33 11.57 12.98 -0.79
C LYS A 33 12.55 11.97 -0.18
N VAL A 34 12.38 10.69 -0.48
CA VAL A 34 13.31 9.64 -0.03
C VAL A 34 14.68 9.83 -0.67
N GLY A 35 14.74 10.20 -1.95
CA GLY A 35 15.98 10.50 -2.65
C GLY A 35 16.80 11.62 -2.00
N GLN A 36 16.15 12.63 -1.43
CA GLN A 36 16.84 13.73 -0.72
C GLN A 36 17.49 13.27 0.59
N GLN A 37 17.16 12.09 1.09
CA GLN A 37 17.73 11.51 2.31
C GLN A 37 18.69 10.35 2.01
N MET A 38 19.12 10.18 0.75
CA MET A 38 20.07 9.14 0.37
C MET A 38 21.41 9.37 1.08
N PRO A 39 21.92 8.42 1.86
CA PRO A 39 23.19 8.58 2.56
C PRO A 39 24.38 8.52 1.59
N ASP A 40 25.40 9.33 1.85
CA ASP A 40 26.63 9.40 1.03
C ASP A 40 27.41 8.10 0.99
N SER A 41 27.21 7.25 1.99
CA SER A 41 27.84 5.91 2.05
C SER A 41 27.30 4.93 1.02
N LYS A 42 26.14 5.20 0.43
CA LYS A 42 25.49 4.32 -0.54
C LYS A 42 25.99 4.64 -1.97
N SER A 43 26.89 3.82 -2.50
CA SER A 43 27.49 4.04 -3.84
C SER A 43 26.58 3.63 -5.00
N PHE A 44 25.69 2.66 -4.79
CA PHE A 44 24.81 2.12 -5.83
C PHE A 44 23.38 2.01 -5.30
N TYR A 45 22.41 2.46 -6.07
CA TYR A 45 20.99 2.40 -5.75
C TYR A 45 20.11 2.54 -6.99
N THR A 46 18.85 2.19 -6.87
CA THR A 46 17.88 2.23 -7.97
C THR A 46 17.26 3.63 -8.08
N VAL A 47 17.33 4.20 -9.27
CA VAL A 47 16.78 5.53 -9.61
C VAL A 47 15.81 5.39 -10.77
N VAL A 48 14.71 6.15 -10.72
CA VAL A 48 13.79 6.25 -11.86
C VAL A 48 14.53 6.85 -13.06
N ASN A 49 14.43 6.20 -14.22
CA ASN A 49 15.05 6.70 -15.45
C ASN A 49 14.42 8.05 -15.84
N PRO A 50 15.20 9.15 -15.85
CA PRO A 50 14.67 10.48 -16.16
C PRO A 50 14.21 10.64 -17.61
N ARG A 51 14.62 9.73 -18.49
CA ARG A 51 14.22 9.71 -19.91
C ARG A 51 12.97 8.90 -20.16
N SER A 52 12.45 8.18 -19.16
CA SER A 52 11.23 7.40 -19.31
C SER A 52 10.03 8.31 -19.55
N LYS A 53 9.11 7.85 -20.41
CA LYS A 53 7.94 8.63 -20.78
C LYS A 53 7.11 9.02 -19.55
N GLY A 54 6.77 10.30 -19.44
CA GLY A 54 5.98 10.86 -18.36
C GLY A 54 6.77 11.25 -17.10
N VAL A 55 8.00 10.79 -16.92
CA VAL A 55 8.85 11.17 -15.79
C VAL A 55 9.17 12.66 -15.83
N GLY A 56 9.02 13.32 -14.69
CA GLY A 56 9.21 14.78 -14.60
C GLY A 56 7.97 15.60 -15.00
N THR A 57 6.84 14.96 -15.24
CA THR A 57 5.55 15.59 -15.58
C THR A 57 4.47 15.20 -14.59
N THR A 58 3.30 15.87 -14.68
CA THR A 58 2.12 15.54 -13.86
C THR A 58 1.52 14.15 -14.14
N GLU A 59 1.93 13.50 -15.22
CA GLU A 59 1.46 12.17 -15.65
C GLU A 59 2.51 11.07 -15.39
N CYS A 60 3.44 11.29 -14.46
CA CYS A 60 4.50 10.35 -14.18
C CYS A 60 3.94 9.00 -13.67
N PRO A 61 4.25 7.88 -14.38
CA PRO A 61 3.75 6.55 -13.96
C PRO A 61 4.42 6.03 -12.70
N HIS A 62 5.51 6.64 -12.26
CA HIS A 62 6.25 6.28 -11.04
C HIS A 62 5.92 7.18 -9.84
N TYR A 63 5.00 8.12 -10.01
CA TYR A 63 4.57 8.97 -8.90
C TYR A 63 4.04 8.14 -7.72
N ARG A 64 4.49 8.51 -6.52
CA ARG A 64 3.97 7.97 -5.26
C ARG A 64 3.65 9.13 -4.33
N ASP A 65 2.40 9.23 -3.92
CA ASP A 65 1.98 10.29 -3.02
C ASP A 65 2.69 10.17 -1.66
N SER A 66 3.19 11.28 -1.16
CA SER A 66 3.85 11.35 0.14
C SER A 66 2.89 11.58 1.31
N LYS A 67 1.59 11.43 1.09
CA LYS A 67 0.60 11.39 2.16
C LYS A 67 0.52 9.99 2.74
N LYS A 68 0.37 9.93 4.06
CA LYS A 68 0.09 8.67 4.73
C LYS A 68 -1.33 8.21 4.42
N VAL A 69 -1.50 6.90 4.31
CA VAL A 69 -2.79 6.25 4.13
C VAL A 69 -3.04 5.27 5.27
N THR A 70 -4.29 4.94 5.53
CA THR A 70 -4.67 4.00 6.58
C THR A 70 -4.69 2.59 6.02
N PHE A 71 -3.73 1.77 6.44
CA PHE A 71 -3.71 0.33 6.17
C PHE A 71 -4.48 -0.41 7.25
N ALA A 72 -5.16 -1.48 6.88
CA ALA A 72 -5.69 -2.44 7.84
C ALA A 72 -4.67 -3.54 8.12
N THR A 73 -4.71 -4.08 9.34
CA THR A 73 -3.80 -5.15 9.78
C THR A 73 -4.62 -6.35 10.25
N GLY A 74 -4.58 -7.42 9.50
CA GLY A 74 -5.28 -8.63 9.84
C GLY A 74 -6.78 -8.63 9.55
N MET A 75 -7.31 -9.79 9.29
CA MET A 75 -8.73 -10.02 9.06
C MET A 75 -9.17 -11.39 9.61
N MET A 76 -8.66 -11.73 10.81
CA MET A 76 -9.05 -12.97 11.49
C MET A 76 -10.50 -12.94 11.95
N HIS A 77 -11.06 -11.75 12.20
CA HIS A 77 -12.36 -11.54 12.79
C HIS A 77 -13.40 -10.91 11.85
N ILE A 78 -13.09 -10.79 10.54
CA ILE A 78 -14.05 -10.25 9.57
C ILE A 78 -15.24 -11.17 9.33
N PHE A 79 -15.08 -12.47 9.55
CA PHE A 79 -16.16 -13.45 9.53
C PHE A 79 -16.57 -13.75 10.96
N ASN A 80 -17.85 -13.64 11.26
CA ASN A 80 -18.42 -13.97 12.56
C ASN A 80 -19.37 -15.17 12.47
N ASP A 81 -19.75 -15.71 13.62
CA ASP A 81 -20.59 -16.91 13.70
C ASP A 81 -22.03 -16.69 13.21
N ASP A 82 -22.48 -15.44 13.15
CA ASP A 82 -23.82 -15.08 12.67
C ASP A 82 -23.90 -15.01 11.13
N MET A 83 -22.75 -15.03 10.46
CA MET A 83 -22.71 -14.99 8.99
C MET A 83 -23.09 -16.33 8.38
N PRO A 84 -24.04 -16.33 7.42
CA PRO A 84 -24.31 -17.54 6.64
C PRO A 84 -23.07 -18.03 5.90
N SER A 85 -22.87 -19.35 5.83
CA SER A 85 -21.74 -19.95 5.11
C SER A 85 -21.62 -19.48 3.67
N ARG A 86 -22.74 -19.19 3.02
CA ARG A 86 -22.78 -18.61 1.67
C ARG A 86 -22.05 -17.28 1.59
N VAL A 87 -22.27 -16.40 2.56
CA VAL A 87 -21.58 -15.09 2.63
C VAL A 87 -20.07 -15.29 2.82
N VAL A 88 -19.69 -16.10 3.80
CA VAL A 88 -18.28 -16.41 4.10
C VAL A 88 -17.56 -16.94 2.85
N ASN A 89 -18.13 -17.93 2.19
CA ASN A 89 -17.53 -18.57 1.01
C ASN A 89 -17.43 -17.60 -0.19
N THR A 90 -18.46 -16.81 -0.42
CA THR A 90 -18.47 -15.82 -1.51
C THR A 90 -17.39 -14.77 -1.30
N VAL A 91 -17.30 -14.20 -0.12
CA VAL A 91 -16.32 -13.16 0.21
C VAL A 91 -14.90 -13.72 0.17
N LYS A 92 -14.65 -14.85 0.82
CA LYS A 92 -13.33 -15.51 0.83
C LYS A 92 -12.84 -15.80 -0.60
N THR A 93 -13.71 -16.39 -1.42
CA THR A 93 -13.38 -16.69 -2.82
C THR A 93 -13.09 -15.42 -3.61
N GLY A 94 -13.88 -14.37 -3.41
CA GLY A 94 -13.67 -13.08 -4.06
C GLY A 94 -12.32 -12.44 -3.71
N ILE A 95 -11.95 -12.45 -2.45
CA ILE A 95 -10.65 -11.93 -1.98
C ILE A 95 -9.50 -12.74 -2.60
N ILE A 96 -9.60 -14.06 -2.59
CA ILE A 96 -8.56 -14.94 -3.18
C ILE A 96 -8.40 -14.69 -4.68
N ARG A 97 -9.49 -14.43 -5.40
CA ARG A 97 -9.43 -14.07 -6.82
C ARG A 97 -8.72 -12.76 -7.06
N SER A 98 -8.89 -11.78 -6.18
CA SER A 98 -8.26 -10.46 -6.30
C SER A 98 -6.76 -10.48 -6.00
N CYS A 99 -6.33 -11.25 -5.00
CA CYS A 99 -4.96 -11.16 -4.50
C CYS A 99 -4.15 -12.44 -4.51
N CYS A 100 -4.73 -13.57 -4.82
CA CYS A 100 -4.23 -14.94 -4.68
C CYS A 100 -4.32 -15.51 -3.26
N LYS A 101 -4.22 -16.84 -3.19
CA LYS A 101 -4.39 -17.59 -1.94
C LYS A 101 -3.31 -17.29 -0.90
N THR A 102 -2.06 -17.17 -1.33
CA THR A 102 -0.94 -16.86 -0.44
C THR A 102 -1.12 -15.52 0.25
N TYR A 103 -1.41 -14.47 -0.53
CA TYR A 103 -1.64 -13.13 0.01
C TYR A 103 -2.87 -13.05 0.90
N TYR A 104 -3.93 -13.79 0.57
CA TYR A 104 -5.11 -13.90 1.45
C TYR A 104 -4.74 -14.33 2.86
N TYR A 105 -3.92 -15.37 3.01
CA TYR A 105 -3.50 -15.85 4.33
C TYR A 105 -2.53 -14.91 5.02
N GLU A 106 -1.63 -14.24 4.28
CA GLU A 106 -0.76 -13.21 4.82
C GLU A 106 -1.56 -12.01 5.34
N TYR A 107 -2.53 -11.54 4.57
CA TYR A 107 -3.45 -10.47 5.00
C TYR A 107 -4.27 -10.90 6.23
N ARG A 108 -4.78 -12.12 6.21
CA ARG A 108 -5.57 -12.64 7.31
C ARG A 108 -4.83 -12.63 8.63
N LYS A 109 -3.56 -13.05 8.63
CA LYS A 109 -2.71 -13.11 9.82
C LYS A 109 -2.12 -11.76 10.23
N GLY A 110 -2.24 -10.73 9.41
CA GLY A 110 -1.61 -9.43 9.65
C GLY A 110 -0.13 -9.37 9.26
N GLU A 111 0.37 -10.37 8.53
CA GLU A 111 1.74 -10.41 8.02
C GLU A 111 1.95 -9.44 6.84
N ARG A 112 0.87 -9.06 6.17
CA ARG A 112 0.85 -8.10 5.07
C ARG A 112 -0.22 -7.04 5.34
N LEU A 113 0.14 -5.77 5.15
CA LEU A 113 -0.78 -4.65 5.30
C LEU A 113 -1.82 -4.63 4.17
N ILE A 114 -3.07 -4.38 4.54
CA ILE A 114 -4.21 -4.32 3.62
C ILE A 114 -4.38 -2.87 3.18
N PRO A 115 -4.10 -2.53 1.90
CA PRO A 115 -4.21 -1.15 1.42
C PRO A 115 -5.67 -0.70 1.32
N PRO A 116 -5.94 0.62 1.33
CA PRO A 116 -7.30 1.15 1.28
C PRO A 116 -8.16 0.62 0.14
N ALA A 117 -7.57 0.44 -1.05
CA ALA A 117 -8.29 -0.11 -2.21
C ALA A 117 -8.80 -1.54 -1.95
N LEU A 118 -7.97 -2.39 -1.37
CA LEU A 118 -8.38 -3.76 -1.03
C LEU A 118 -9.40 -3.79 0.12
N GLN A 119 -9.30 -2.88 1.09
CA GLN A 119 -10.32 -2.74 2.14
C GLN A 119 -11.70 -2.47 1.55
N GLU A 120 -11.79 -1.53 0.59
CA GLU A 120 -13.05 -1.22 -0.09
C GLU A 120 -13.56 -2.39 -0.94
N GLU A 121 -12.66 -3.10 -1.61
CA GLU A 121 -13.01 -4.29 -2.37
C GLU A 121 -13.60 -5.39 -1.46
N VAL A 122 -12.99 -5.63 -0.31
CA VAL A 122 -13.51 -6.59 0.69
C VAL A 122 -14.89 -6.16 1.17
N ARG A 123 -15.09 -4.89 1.49
CA ARG A 123 -16.41 -4.38 1.91
C ARG A 123 -17.45 -4.51 0.80
N ALA A 124 -17.06 -4.27 -0.45
CA ALA A 124 -17.94 -4.46 -1.60
C ALA A 124 -18.37 -5.92 -1.76
N LEU A 125 -17.45 -6.87 -1.57
CA LEU A 125 -17.77 -8.30 -1.62
C LEU A 125 -18.79 -8.70 -0.55
N PHE A 126 -18.70 -8.16 0.65
CA PHE A 126 -19.71 -8.37 1.70
C PHE A 126 -21.08 -7.82 1.28
N ARG A 127 -21.14 -6.61 0.74
CA ARG A 127 -22.39 -6.00 0.26
C ARG A 127 -23.03 -6.82 -0.86
N GLU A 128 -22.22 -7.25 -1.83
CA GLU A 128 -22.68 -8.11 -2.94
C GLU A 128 -23.19 -9.47 -2.48
N ALA A 129 -22.62 -10.00 -1.41
CA ALA A 129 -23.08 -11.24 -0.78
C ALA A 129 -24.35 -11.07 0.08
N GLY A 130 -24.85 -9.83 0.22
CA GLY A 130 -26.05 -9.51 0.99
C GLY A 130 -25.81 -9.23 2.47
N TRP A 131 -24.56 -9.06 2.90
CA TRP A 131 -24.20 -8.69 4.26
C TRP A 131 -24.05 -7.18 4.38
N ASN A 132 -24.97 -6.53 5.09
CA ASN A 132 -25.04 -5.07 5.17
C ASN A 132 -24.56 -4.50 6.52
N GLU A 133 -24.07 -5.34 7.42
CA GLU A 133 -23.49 -4.90 8.66
C GLU A 133 -22.05 -4.40 8.44
N LYS A 134 -21.56 -3.59 9.39
CA LYS A 134 -20.21 -3.02 9.33
C LYS A 134 -19.16 -4.12 9.41
N VAL A 135 -18.18 -4.06 8.50
CA VAL A 135 -17.05 -4.98 8.46
C VAL A 135 -15.81 -4.24 9.01
N GLU A 136 -15.26 -4.79 10.08
CA GLU A 136 -14.05 -4.27 10.72
C GLU A 136 -12.89 -5.24 10.56
N PHE A 137 -11.72 -4.69 10.20
CA PHE A 137 -10.46 -5.42 10.23
C PHE A 137 -9.92 -5.48 11.66
N ASP A 138 -8.91 -6.34 11.91
CA ASP A 138 -8.39 -6.56 13.26
C ASP A 138 -7.72 -5.32 13.85
N GLY A 139 -7.09 -4.49 13.01
CA GLY A 139 -6.48 -3.24 13.42
C GLY A 139 -6.22 -2.32 12.23
N TYR A 140 -5.71 -1.12 12.53
CA TYR A 140 -5.38 -0.11 11.52
C TYR A 140 -4.09 0.60 11.89
N ILE A 141 -3.28 0.93 10.90
CA ILE A 141 -2.09 1.77 11.05
C ILE A 141 -2.03 2.82 9.92
N GLU A 142 -1.38 3.93 10.19
CA GLU A 142 -1.07 4.93 9.17
C GLU A 142 0.38 4.77 8.73
N ASP A 143 0.60 4.62 7.44
CA ASP A 143 1.93 4.54 6.83
C ASP A 143 1.88 5.11 5.42
N TYR A 144 3.05 5.30 4.83
CA TYR A 144 3.18 5.65 3.42
C TYR A 144 2.87 4.45 2.53
N ASP A 145 2.31 4.72 1.35
CA ASP A 145 2.12 3.71 0.30
C ASP A 145 3.43 3.58 -0.51
N TRP A 146 4.37 2.84 0.07
CA TRP A 146 5.73 2.65 -0.44
C TRP A 146 5.81 2.04 -1.85
#